data_385586aca43840112fcf68bfe4ee4d48
#
_entry.id   385586aca43840112fcf68bfe4ee4d48
#
_cell.length_a   1.000
_cell.length_b   1.000
_cell.length_c   1.000
_cell.angle_alpha   90.00
_cell.angle_beta   90.00
_cell.angle_gamma   90.00
#
_symmetry.space_group_name_H-M   'P 1'
#
loop_
_entity.id
_entity.type
_entity.pdbx_description
1 polymer ?
#
loop_
_entity_poly.entity_id
_entity_poly.type
_entity_poly.pdbx_seq_one_letter_code
_entity_poly.pdbx_strand_id
1 'polypeptide(L)'
;MLRWLFSDPLPEGSPAPDFSLPDQDGKLVSLAELRGRNVVLIFYPGDDTTVCRRQLCEFRDRWTEAQAKNTLVYGVNPQKAQSHAKFIGKSRLPFPLLVDCGQKMGALYKTKGLIVRRTVYLIGPDGVIRFSRRGTPKAEEVLAHAA
;
A
#
# COMPACT_ATOMS: atom_id res chain seq x y z
N MET A 1 3.09 23.74 18.34
CA MET A 1 2.48 23.43 17.05
C MET A 1 2.24 21.93 16.89
N LEU A 2 1.03 21.57 16.56
CA LEU A 2 0.68 20.16 16.39
C LEU A 2 0.73 19.71 14.92
N ARG A 3 1.34 20.52 14.08
CA ARG A 3 1.40 20.27 12.64
C ARG A 3 2.05 18.92 12.29
N TRP A 4 3.05 18.52 13.07
CA TRP A 4 3.73 17.24 12.83
C TRP A 4 2.82 16.01 13.08
N LEU A 5 1.78 16.17 13.92
CA LEU A 5 0.79 15.11 14.16
C LEU A 5 -0.13 14.90 12.96
N PHE A 6 -0.28 15.94 12.15
CA PHE A 6 -1.19 15.94 11.00
C PHE A 6 -0.41 16.20 9.71
N SER A 7 0.86 15.75 9.67
CA SER A 7 1.68 15.95 8.48
C SER A 7 1.03 15.27 7.27
N ASP A 8 1.15 15.92 6.13
CA ASP A 8 0.66 15.38 4.87
C ASP A 8 1.49 14.18 4.45
N PRO A 9 0.92 13.29 3.63
CA PRO A 9 1.70 12.22 3.00
C PRO A 9 2.68 12.84 1.99
N LEU A 10 3.52 11.99 1.39
CA LEU A 10 4.39 12.44 0.31
C LEU A 10 3.52 13.06 -0.80
N PRO A 11 3.95 14.19 -1.37
CA PRO A 11 3.10 14.89 -2.33
C PRO A 11 3.04 14.20 -3.68
N GLU A 12 1.90 14.36 -4.35
CA GLU A 12 1.75 13.95 -5.75
C GLU A 12 2.79 14.70 -6.60
N GLY A 13 3.34 14.02 -7.58
CA GLY A 13 4.38 14.57 -8.42
C GLY A 13 5.80 14.34 -7.92
N SER A 14 5.96 13.85 -6.69
CA SER A 14 7.28 13.55 -6.15
C SER A 14 7.70 12.12 -6.50
N PRO A 15 9.02 11.85 -6.58
CA PRO A 15 9.47 10.48 -6.80
C PRO A 15 9.17 9.61 -5.60
N ALA A 16 8.68 8.40 -5.85
CA ALA A 16 8.43 7.44 -4.78
C ALA A 16 9.76 6.90 -4.24
N PRO A 17 9.95 6.84 -2.92
CA PRO A 17 11.16 6.23 -2.35
C PRO A 17 11.29 4.76 -2.73
N ASP A 18 12.51 4.33 -3.01
CA ASP A 18 12.79 2.92 -3.27
C ASP A 18 12.54 2.08 -2.02
N PHE A 19 12.13 0.85 -2.23
CA PHE A 19 11.97 -0.13 -1.16
C PHE A 19 12.29 -1.51 -1.68
N SER A 20 12.60 -2.42 -0.77
CA SER A 20 12.76 -3.83 -1.06
C SER A 20 12.33 -4.58 0.19
N LEU A 21 11.18 -5.23 0.12
CA LEU A 21 10.56 -5.92 1.25
C LEU A 21 10.06 -7.30 0.84
N PRO A 22 10.09 -8.27 1.76
CA PRO A 22 9.49 -9.57 1.48
C PRO A 22 7.96 -9.49 1.59
N ASP A 23 7.29 -10.30 0.79
CA ASP A 23 5.85 -10.51 0.93
C ASP A 23 5.60 -11.67 1.93
N GLN A 24 4.35 -12.12 2.02
CA GLN A 24 3.95 -13.20 2.93
C GLN A 24 4.61 -14.55 2.64
N ASP A 25 5.12 -14.73 1.45
CA ASP A 25 5.80 -15.97 1.03
C ASP A 25 7.33 -15.83 1.07
N GLY A 26 7.83 -14.70 1.54
CA GLY A 26 9.26 -14.42 1.58
C GLY A 26 9.82 -13.95 0.24
N LYS A 27 8.99 -13.77 -0.77
CA LYS A 27 9.42 -13.25 -2.06
C LYS A 27 9.75 -11.77 -1.93
N LEU A 28 10.94 -11.39 -2.35
CA LEU A 28 11.38 -10.01 -2.29
C LEU A 28 10.71 -9.17 -3.37
N VAL A 29 10.11 -8.06 -2.96
CA VAL A 29 9.45 -7.10 -3.86
C VAL A 29 10.16 -5.77 -3.76
N SER A 30 10.66 -5.24 -4.87
CA SER A 30 11.33 -3.95 -4.91
C SER A 30 10.63 -3.02 -5.90
N LEU A 31 10.61 -1.73 -5.57
CA LEU A 31 9.99 -0.74 -6.45
C LEU A 31 10.67 -0.69 -7.81
N ALA A 32 12.00 -0.82 -7.84
CA ALA A 32 12.76 -0.81 -9.10
C ALA A 32 12.28 -1.87 -10.09
N GLU A 33 11.89 -3.05 -9.60
CA GLU A 33 11.41 -4.14 -10.46
C GLU A 33 9.99 -3.90 -10.96
N LEU A 34 9.26 -2.96 -10.37
CA LEU A 34 7.86 -2.69 -10.72
C LEU A 34 7.72 -1.54 -11.73
N ARG A 35 8.83 -0.96 -12.18
CA ARG A 35 8.81 0.09 -13.19
C ARG A 35 8.06 -0.38 -14.44
N GLY A 36 7.29 0.51 -15.04
CA GLY A 36 6.46 0.19 -16.19
C GLY A 36 5.04 -0.17 -15.83
N ARG A 37 4.73 -0.28 -14.55
CA ARG A 37 3.38 -0.59 -14.05
C ARG A 37 2.97 0.42 -13.00
N ASN A 38 1.66 0.66 -12.88
CA ASN A 38 1.14 1.40 -11.73
C ASN A 38 1.21 0.53 -10.49
N VAL A 39 1.52 1.13 -9.34
CA VAL A 39 1.62 0.41 -8.07
C VAL A 39 0.80 1.14 -7.02
N VAL A 40 -0.18 0.45 -6.45
CA VAL A 40 -0.93 0.94 -5.30
C VAL A 40 -0.31 0.37 -4.04
N LEU A 41 0.04 1.25 -3.10
CA LEU A 41 0.53 0.87 -1.77
C LEU A 41 -0.51 1.29 -0.74
N ILE A 42 -1.01 0.32 0.02
CA ILE A 42 -1.98 0.57 1.08
C ILE A 42 -1.29 0.34 2.42
N PHE A 43 -0.95 1.43 3.11
CA PHE A 43 -0.40 1.35 4.47
C PHE A 43 -1.56 1.28 5.45
N TYR A 44 -1.63 0.22 6.25
CA TYR A 44 -2.73 -0.02 7.17
C TYR A 44 -2.23 -0.60 8.49
N PRO A 45 -2.95 -0.33 9.62
CA PRO A 45 -2.42 -0.67 10.95
C PRO A 45 -2.31 -2.15 11.27
N GLY A 46 -3.22 -2.98 10.82
CA GLY A 46 -3.20 -4.38 11.23
C GLY A 46 -4.04 -5.31 10.37
N ASP A 47 -3.56 -6.55 10.27
CA ASP A 47 -4.23 -7.59 9.51
C ASP A 47 -5.56 -7.97 10.17
N ASP A 48 -6.58 -8.18 9.34
CA ASP A 48 -7.90 -8.69 9.73
C ASP A 48 -8.64 -7.85 10.78
N THR A 49 -8.29 -6.57 10.94
CA THR A 49 -9.14 -5.64 11.70
C THR A 49 -10.30 -5.20 10.81
N THR A 50 -11.42 -4.79 11.43
CA THR A 50 -12.66 -4.49 10.68
C THR A 50 -12.45 -3.46 9.56
N VAL A 51 -11.81 -2.32 9.87
CA VAL A 51 -11.62 -1.26 8.88
C VAL A 51 -10.57 -1.67 7.84
N CYS A 52 -9.49 -2.31 8.26
CA CYS A 52 -8.44 -2.75 7.34
C CYS A 52 -8.96 -3.82 6.38
N ARG A 53 -9.74 -4.77 6.90
CA ARG A 53 -10.35 -5.81 6.07
C ARG A 53 -11.28 -5.20 5.03
N ARG A 54 -12.13 -4.25 5.44
CA ARG A 54 -13.04 -3.57 4.53
C ARG A 54 -12.27 -2.83 3.42
N GLN A 55 -11.22 -2.11 3.80
CA GLN A 55 -10.42 -1.36 2.85
C GLN A 55 -9.75 -2.27 1.81
N LEU A 56 -9.08 -3.32 2.28
CA LEU A 56 -8.37 -4.22 1.36
C LEU A 56 -9.34 -5.04 0.51
N CYS A 57 -10.47 -5.44 1.07
CA CYS A 57 -11.49 -6.15 0.30
C CYS A 57 -12.12 -5.28 -0.79
N GLU A 58 -12.17 -3.98 -0.60
CA GLU A 58 -12.65 -3.08 -1.65
C GLU A 58 -11.73 -3.13 -2.88
N PHE A 59 -10.42 -3.16 -2.68
CA PHE A 59 -9.46 -3.34 -3.77
C PHE A 59 -9.55 -4.75 -4.37
N ARG A 60 -9.78 -5.77 -3.53
CA ARG A 60 -10.02 -7.12 -4.02
C ARG A 60 -11.20 -7.16 -4.99
N ASP A 61 -12.30 -6.51 -4.62
CA ASP A 61 -13.53 -6.52 -5.41
C ASP A 61 -13.37 -5.77 -6.75
N ARG A 62 -12.34 -4.93 -6.87
CA ARG A 62 -12.02 -4.21 -8.10
C ARG A 62 -10.75 -4.73 -8.77
N TRP A 63 -10.38 -5.96 -8.48
CA TRP A 63 -9.13 -6.53 -8.99
C TRP A 63 -9.08 -6.58 -10.52
N THR A 64 -10.21 -6.93 -11.16
CA THR A 64 -10.29 -6.96 -12.63
C THR A 64 -10.02 -5.58 -13.23
N GLU A 65 -10.57 -4.53 -12.61
CA GLU A 65 -10.31 -3.15 -13.03
C GLU A 65 -8.85 -2.79 -12.87
N ALA A 66 -8.24 -3.15 -11.74
CA ALA A 66 -6.83 -2.89 -11.49
C ALA A 66 -5.95 -3.56 -12.55
N GLN A 67 -6.22 -4.82 -12.86
CA GLN A 67 -5.47 -5.55 -13.88
C GLN A 67 -5.63 -4.91 -15.26
N ALA A 68 -6.84 -4.50 -15.61
CA ALA A 68 -7.11 -3.84 -16.89
C ALA A 68 -6.34 -2.52 -17.01
N LYS A 69 -6.03 -1.89 -15.90
CA LYS A 69 -5.26 -0.63 -15.84
C LYS A 69 -3.77 -0.85 -15.60
N ASN A 70 -3.27 -2.07 -15.79
CA ASN A 70 -1.86 -2.40 -15.55
C ASN A 70 -1.40 -1.96 -14.16
N THR A 71 -2.19 -2.25 -13.14
CA THR A 71 -1.97 -1.80 -11.77
C THR A 71 -1.77 -2.97 -10.82
N LEU A 72 -0.67 -2.93 -10.09
CA LEU A 72 -0.38 -3.86 -8.98
C LEU A 72 -0.84 -3.24 -7.68
N VAL A 73 -1.26 -4.07 -6.74
CA VAL A 73 -1.70 -3.63 -5.41
C VAL A 73 -0.91 -4.38 -4.34
N TYR A 74 -0.44 -3.66 -3.34
CA TYR A 74 0.25 -4.24 -2.19
C TYR A 74 -0.26 -3.61 -0.92
N GLY A 75 -0.59 -4.44 0.08
CA GLY A 75 -0.78 -3.95 1.43
C GLY A 75 0.56 -3.91 2.15
N VAL A 76 0.73 -2.98 3.07
CA VAL A 76 2.00 -2.80 3.79
C VAL A 76 1.73 -2.54 5.27
N ASN A 77 2.30 -3.35 6.14
CA ASN A 77 2.36 -3.07 7.57
C ASN A 77 3.46 -3.91 8.22
N PRO A 78 3.81 -3.66 9.49
CA PRO A 78 4.93 -4.36 10.14
C PRO A 78 4.61 -5.75 10.68
N GLN A 79 3.42 -6.27 10.48
CA GLN A 79 3.09 -7.60 10.96
C GLN A 79 3.81 -8.67 10.15
N LYS A 80 3.95 -9.85 10.77
CA LYS A 80 4.78 -10.93 10.21
C LYS A 80 4.12 -11.62 9.03
N ALA A 81 4.94 -12.31 8.24
CA ALA A 81 4.48 -13.05 7.08
C ALA A 81 3.35 -14.02 7.40
N GLN A 82 3.41 -14.69 8.54
CA GLN A 82 2.36 -15.63 8.97
C GLN A 82 1.01 -14.94 9.15
N SER A 83 1.00 -13.76 9.77
CA SER A 83 -0.21 -12.95 9.93
C SER A 83 -0.76 -12.54 8.56
N HIS A 84 0.11 -12.08 7.67
CA HIS A 84 -0.26 -11.70 6.31
C HIS A 84 -0.86 -12.87 5.53
N ALA A 85 -0.23 -14.02 5.58
CA ALA A 85 -0.72 -15.21 4.88
C ALA A 85 -2.11 -15.62 5.35
N LYS A 86 -2.34 -15.54 6.66
CA LYS A 86 -3.62 -15.87 7.26
C LYS A 86 -4.72 -14.89 6.80
N PHE A 87 -4.40 -13.60 6.76
CA PHE A 87 -5.33 -12.58 6.30
C PHE A 87 -5.67 -12.76 4.82
N ILE A 88 -4.66 -13.00 3.97
CA ILE A 88 -4.86 -13.26 2.55
C ILE A 88 -5.80 -14.45 2.35
N GLY A 89 -5.55 -15.54 3.04
CA GLY A 89 -6.37 -16.75 2.92
C GLY A 89 -7.81 -16.52 3.37
N LYS A 90 -7.99 -15.87 4.51
CA LYS A 90 -9.32 -15.63 5.09
C LYS A 90 -10.16 -14.67 4.25
N SER A 91 -9.54 -13.60 3.74
CA SER A 91 -10.26 -12.58 2.97
C SER A 91 -10.13 -12.76 1.47
N ARG A 92 -9.43 -13.81 1.01
CA ARG A 92 -9.23 -14.12 -0.41
C ARG A 92 -8.65 -12.93 -1.18
N LEU A 93 -7.60 -12.33 -0.63
CA LEU A 93 -6.96 -11.21 -1.28
C LEU A 93 -6.14 -11.70 -2.47
N PRO A 94 -6.33 -11.12 -3.67
CA PRO A 94 -5.58 -11.54 -4.87
C PRO A 94 -4.23 -10.87 -5.01
N PHE A 95 -3.82 -10.07 -4.04
CA PHE A 95 -2.57 -9.33 -4.06
C PHE A 95 -1.76 -9.58 -2.79
N PRO A 96 -0.42 -9.42 -2.86
CA PRO A 96 0.45 -9.68 -1.72
C PRO A 96 0.38 -8.61 -0.65
N LEU A 97 0.85 -8.99 0.54
CA LEU A 97 1.02 -8.07 1.66
C LEU A 97 2.51 -8.04 2.01
N LEU A 98 3.09 -6.85 2.08
CA LEU A 98 4.51 -6.67 2.37
C LEU A 98 4.77 -6.60 3.87
N VAL A 99 5.87 -7.22 4.29
CA VAL A 99 6.30 -7.23 5.69
C VAL A 99 7.25 -6.06 5.91
N ASP A 100 6.76 -4.99 6.52
CA ASP A 100 7.56 -3.78 6.80
C ASP A 100 8.07 -3.80 8.24
N CYS A 101 9.02 -4.68 8.51
CA CYS A 101 9.57 -4.86 9.84
C CYS A 101 10.14 -3.54 10.38
N GLY A 102 9.67 -3.12 11.56
CA GLY A 102 10.11 -1.87 12.18
C GLY A 102 9.64 -0.62 11.45
N GLN A 103 8.72 -0.75 10.51
CA GLN A 103 8.20 0.36 9.73
C GLN A 103 9.29 1.16 9.00
N LYS A 104 10.30 0.47 8.47
CA LYS A 104 11.40 1.14 7.74
C LYS A 104 10.90 1.79 6.47
N MET A 105 10.08 1.09 5.69
CA MET A 105 9.43 1.66 4.52
C MET A 105 8.41 2.73 4.93
N GLY A 106 7.68 2.49 6.01
CA GLY A 106 6.73 3.46 6.55
C GLY A 106 7.39 4.79 6.87
N ALA A 107 8.62 4.77 7.41
CA ALA A 107 9.37 5.99 7.68
C ALA A 107 9.63 6.79 6.40
N LEU A 108 9.99 6.11 5.32
CA LEU A 108 10.25 6.76 4.02
C LEU A 108 8.97 7.32 3.39
N TYR A 109 7.84 6.67 3.61
CA TYR A 109 6.55 7.04 3.03
C TYR A 109 5.69 7.88 3.99
N LYS A 110 6.26 8.34 5.10
CA LYS A 110 5.58 9.19 6.10
C LYS A 110 4.36 8.53 6.73
N THR A 111 4.41 7.21 6.88
CA THR A 111 3.32 6.44 7.50
C THR A 111 3.70 5.88 8.87
N LYS A 112 4.97 6.01 9.27
CA LYS A 112 5.43 5.46 10.54
C LYS A 112 4.80 6.18 11.73
N GLY A 113 4.35 5.41 12.72
CA GLY A 113 3.80 5.92 13.96
C GLY A 113 3.73 4.80 14.99
N LEU A 114 3.23 5.10 16.20
CA LEU A 114 2.93 4.05 17.19
C LEU A 114 1.96 3.05 16.57
N ILE A 115 1.00 3.57 15.81
CA ILE A 115 0.14 2.79 14.93
C ILE A 115 0.41 3.31 13.52
N VAL A 116 0.53 2.42 12.55
CA VAL A 116 0.73 2.82 11.14
C VAL A 116 -0.33 3.85 10.76
N ARG A 117 0.11 4.96 10.18
CA ARG A 117 -0.80 5.99 9.67
C ARG A 117 -1.42 5.50 8.38
N ARG A 118 -2.71 5.25 8.40
CA ARG A 118 -3.46 4.76 7.25
C ARG A 118 -3.32 5.72 6.08
N THR A 119 -2.70 5.24 4.99
CA THR A 119 -2.38 6.07 3.84
C THR A 119 -2.38 5.21 2.58
N VAL A 120 -2.84 5.77 1.47
CA VAL A 120 -2.82 5.10 0.17
C VAL A 120 -2.02 5.95 -0.81
N TYR A 121 -1.11 5.29 -1.52
CA TYR A 121 -0.35 5.89 -2.62
C TYR A 121 -0.64 5.12 -3.91
N LEU A 122 -0.68 5.84 -5.01
CA LEU A 122 -0.57 5.23 -6.34
C LEU A 122 0.66 5.80 -7.01
N ILE A 123 1.56 4.92 -7.42
CA ILE A 123 2.81 5.26 -8.09
C ILE A 123 2.66 4.91 -9.56
N GLY A 124 2.96 5.85 -10.44
CA GLY A 124 2.88 5.63 -11.89
C GLY A 124 4.04 4.76 -12.41
N PRO A 125 3.96 4.37 -13.69
CA PRO A 125 4.97 3.52 -14.31
C PRO A 125 6.39 4.11 -14.31
N ASP A 126 6.49 5.42 -14.19
CA ASP A 126 7.76 6.16 -14.14
C ASP A 126 8.31 6.29 -12.72
N GLY A 127 7.63 5.74 -11.72
CA GLY A 127 8.06 5.81 -10.32
C GLY A 127 7.66 7.11 -9.63
N VAL A 128 6.79 7.90 -10.23
CA VAL A 128 6.32 9.16 -9.66
C VAL A 128 4.96 8.96 -9.00
N ILE A 129 4.78 9.53 -7.82
CA ILE A 129 3.50 9.44 -7.08
C ILE A 129 2.43 10.23 -7.83
N ARG A 130 1.34 9.56 -8.17
CA ARG A 130 0.19 10.15 -8.87
C ARG A 130 -1.01 10.39 -7.96
N PHE A 131 -1.05 9.71 -6.83
CA PHE A 131 -2.13 9.86 -5.84
C PHE A 131 -1.55 9.60 -4.46
N SER A 132 -1.91 10.44 -3.50
CA SER A 132 -1.55 10.23 -2.10
C SER A 132 -2.64 10.78 -1.20
N ARG A 133 -3.09 9.98 -0.24
CA ARG A 133 -4.12 10.41 0.71
C ARG A 133 -4.09 9.59 1.97
N ARG A 134 -4.23 10.26 3.11
CA ARG A 134 -4.47 9.63 4.41
C ARG A 134 -5.87 9.03 4.45
N GLY A 135 -6.06 8.00 5.26
CA GLY A 135 -7.36 7.39 5.49
C GLY A 135 -7.68 6.26 4.54
N THR A 136 -8.95 6.14 4.19
CA THR A 136 -9.45 5.03 3.37
C THR A 136 -10.14 5.57 2.11
N PRO A 137 -9.38 6.15 1.17
CA PRO A 137 -9.98 6.56 -0.10
C PRO A 137 -10.56 5.34 -0.80
N LYS A 138 -11.64 5.55 -1.55
CA LYS A 138 -12.29 4.44 -2.26
C LYS A 138 -11.35 3.89 -3.34
N ALA A 139 -11.36 2.57 -3.51
CA ALA A 139 -10.54 1.91 -4.53
C ALA A 139 -10.80 2.50 -5.92
N GLU A 140 -12.05 2.77 -6.25
CA GLU A 140 -12.42 3.40 -7.51
C GLU A 140 -11.72 4.75 -7.72
N GLU A 141 -11.69 5.58 -6.68
CA GLU A 141 -11.03 6.88 -6.75
C GLU A 141 -9.52 6.74 -6.97
N VAL A 142 -8.89 5.82 -6.25
CA VAL A 142 -7.46 5.57 -6.38
C VAL A 142 -7.14 5.08 -7.79
N LEU A 143 -7.86 4.10 -8.28
CA LEU A 143 -7.62 3.49 -9.59
C LEU A 143 -7.89 4.45 -10.75
N ALA A 144 -8.72 5.47 -10.54
CA ALA A 144 -8.96 6.50 -11.55
C ALA A 144 -7.69 7.29 -11.90
N HIS A 145 -6.69 7.29 -11.02
CA HIS A 145 -5.42 8.00 -11.23
C HIS A 145 -4.35 7.13 -11.89
N ALA A 146 -4.65 5.87 -12.20
CA ALA A 146 -3.71 5.00 -12.89
C ALA A 146 -3.43 5.51 -14.30
N ALA A 147 -2.16 5.42 -14.69
CA ALA A 147 -1.72 5.86 -16.02
C ALA A 147 -2.10 4.83 -17.09
#